data_1078cb585cb494263bcf9ba15c71d68c
#
_entry.id   1078cb585cb494263bcf9ba15c71d68c
#
_cell.length_a   1.000
_cell.length_b   1.000
_cell.length_c   1.000
_cell.angle_alpha   90.00
_cell.angle_beta   90.00
_cell.angle_gamma   90.00
#
_symmetry.space_group_name_H-M   'P 1'
#
loop_
_entity.id
_entity.type
_entity.pdbx_description
1 polymer ?
#
loop_
_entity_poly.entity_id
_entity_poly.type
_entity_poly.pdbx_seq_one_letter_code
_entity_poly.pdbx_strand_id
1 'polypeptide(L)'
;MGEIWGFRSTGLFQSDAEVASHADQSYLYGGKWTAGDVKYVDLNNDGKINIGKNTLDDPGDRTIIGNSTPRYSYGVTAGFEFRNFDFEMFWQGVGKRDYMAGGNAFWGFTSEWDTPLKSALDYWTPENTDAYFPRPNWNNGGNRQTCDRYLQNAAYLRLKNITLGYSIPQTVLGKVGISRLRVYVQGENLLTFTPLIDAFDPEINNNMTYPITKKVSVGLNLTF
;
A
#
# COMPACT_ATOMS: atom_id res chain seq x y z
N MET A 1 11.44 -14.93 7.21
CA MET A 1 9.96 -14.88 7.10
C MET A 1 9.56 -13.59 6.41
N GLY A 2 8.42 -13.61 5.69
CA GLY A 2 7.92 -12.43 5.00
C GLY A 2 8.51 -12.18 3.61
N GLU A 3 9.37 -13.04 3.11
CA GLU A 3 9.88 -12.96 1.73
C GLU A 3 8.74 -13.07 0.73
N ILE A 4 8.78 -12.21 -0.27
CA ILE A 4 7.86 -12.22 -1.39
C ILE A 4 8.62 -12.79 -2.58
N TRP A 5 8.22 -13.97 -3.01
CA TRP A 5 8.72 -14.63 -4.21
C TRP A 5 7.85 -14.25 -5.40
N GLY A 6 8.47 -13.85 -6.48
CA GLY A 6 7.76 -13.42 -7.68
C GLY A 6 8.66 -13.39 -8.91
N PHE A 7 8.05 -13.12 -10.05
CA PHE A 7 8.75 -12.93 -11.31
C PHE A 7 9.40 -11.54 -11.37
N ARG A 8 10.44 -11.41 -12.15
CA ARG A 8 10.93 -10.11 -12.61
C ARG A 8 10.27 -9.74 -13.92
N SER A 9 10.08 -8.44 -14.15
CA SER A 9 9.49 -7.91 -15.38
C SER A 9 10.42 -6.87 -16.01
N THR A 10 10.51 -6.89 -17.34
CA THR A 10 11.18 -5.83 -18.11
C THR A 10 10.21 -4.79 -18.65
N GLY A 11 8.94 -4.84 -18.26
CA GLY A 11 7.91 -3.93 -18.70
C GLY A 11 6.72 -4.61 -19.37
N LEU A 12 6.10 -3.94 -20.32
CA LEU A 12 5.00 -4.45 -21.13
C LEU A 12 5.49 -4.69 -22.56
N PHE A 13 4.99 -5.72 -23.22
CA PHE A 13 5.26 -5.94 -24.64
C PHE A 13 4.77 -4.75 -25.47
N GLN A 14 5.63 -4.26 -26.38
CA GLN A 14 5.30 -3.11 -27.24
C GLN A 14 4.74 -3.53 -28.60
N SER A 15 4.96 -4.78 -29.00
CA SER A 15 4.46 -5.32 -30.27
C SER A 15 4.28 -6.84 -30.20
N ASP A 16 3.44 -7.38 -31.10
CA ASP A 16 3.28 -8.84 -31.24
C ASP A 16 4.56 -9.52 -31.79
N ALA A 17 5.41 -8.78 -32.49
CA ALA A 17 6.71 -9.28 -32.93
C ALA A 17 7.66 -9.49 -31.75
N GLU A 18 7.62 -8.61 -30.75
CA GLU A 18 8.35 -8.76 -29.50
C GLU A 18 7.88 -10.00 -28.73
N VAL A 19 6.56 -10.23 -28.65
CA VAL A 19 6.00 -11.46 -28.03
C VAL A 19 6.52 -12.71 -28.72
N ALA A 20 6.53 -12.73 -30.06
CA ALA A 20 6.96 -13.89 -30.85
C ALA A 20 8.47 -14.23 -30.68
N SER A 21 9.30 -13.25 -30.33
CA SER A 21 10.74 -13.43 -30.10
C SER A 21 11.12 -13.63 -28.64
N HIS A 22 10.16 -13.55 -27.73
CA HIS A 22 10.37 -13.69 -26.28
C HIS A 22 10.29 -15.16 -25.84
N ALA A 23 10.78 -15.45 -24.61
CA ALA A 23 10.57 -16.73 -23.96
C ALA A 23 9.08 -17.09 -23.82
N ASP A 24 8.74 -18.36 -23.94
CA ASP A 24 7.37 -18.85 -23.90
C ASP A 24 6.73 -18.64 -22.50
N GLN A 25 5.69 -17.82 -22.42
CA GLN A 25 4.92 -17.55 -21.20
C GLN A 25 3.62 -18.37 -21.09
N SER A 26 3.43 -19.37 -21.93
CA SER A 26 2.19 -20.18 -21.99
C SER A 26 1.86 -20.90 -20.69
N TYR A 27 2.85 -21.18 -19.85
CA TYR A 27 2.63 -21.73 -18.51
C TYR A 27 1.79 -20.80 -17.61
N LEU A 28 2.00 -19.49 -17.71
CA LEU A 28 1.27 -18.51 -16.89
C LEU A 28 -0.12 -18.21 -17.43
N TYR A 29 -0.28 -18.28 -18.75
CA TYR A 29 -1.53 -18.12 -19.47
C TYR A 29 -1.47 -18.83 -20.81
N GLY A 30 -2.30 -19.85 -20.99
CA GLY A 30 -2.33 -20.67 -22.22
C GLY A 30 -3.04 -20.02 -23.42
N GLY A 31 -3.54 -18.79 -23.29
CA GLY A 31 -4.10 -18.02 -24.40
C GLY A 31 -3.05 -17.22 -25.16
N LYS A 32 -3.52 -16.36 -26.06
CA LYS A 32 -2.65 -15.52 -26.87
C LYS A 32 -2.10 -14.34 -26.05
N TRP A 33 -0.79 -14.24 -25.95
CA TRP A 33 -0.06 -13.07 -25.50
C TRP A 33 0.07 -12.05 -26.63
N THR A 34 -0.05 -10.76 -26.31
CA THR A 34 -0.03 -9.67 -27.29
C THR A 34 0.65 -8.43 -26.72
N ALA A 35 0.82 -7.41 -27.55
CA ALA A 35 1.26 -6.09 -27.09
C ALA A 35 0.40 -5.59 -25.92
N GLY A 36 1.04 -4.99 -24.93
CA GLY A 36 0.43 -4.51 -23.69
C GLY A 36 0.33 -5.55 -22.56
N ASP A 37 0.68 -6.81 -22.80
CA ASP A 37 0.79 -7.81 -21.74
C ASP A 37 2.15 -7.70 -21.02
N VAL A 38 2.23 -8.22 -19.78
CA VAL A 38 3.46 -8.15 -18.99
C VAL A 38 4.54 -9.06 -19.57
N LYS A 39 5.76 -8.51 -19.72
CA LYS A 39 6.93 -9.20 -20.19
C LYS A 39 7.78 -9.65 -19.00
N TYR A 40 7.76 -10.95 -18.69
CA TYR A 40 8.54 -11.55 -17.61
C TYR A 40 9.94 -11.94 -18.07
N VAL A 41 10.85 -12.00 -17.13
CA VAL A 41 12.26 -12.36 -17.38
C VAL A 41 12.45 -13.86 -17.24
N ASP A 42 13.02 -14.49 -18.25
CA ASP A 42 13.56 -15.85 -18.19
C ASP A 42 14.88 -15.81 -17.39
N LEU A 43 14.81 -16.22 -16.12
CA LEU A 43 15.96 -16.14 -15.21
C LEU A 43 16.95 -17.29 -15.39
N ASN A 44 16.47 -18.46 -15.81
CA ASN A 44 17.29 -19.65 -15.98
C ASN A 44 17.77 -19.85 -17.43
N ASN A 45 17.26 -19.02 -18.37
CA ASN A 45 17.55 -19.05 -19.81
C ASN A 45 17.16 -20.38 -20.49
N ASP A 46 16.05 -21.01 -20.06
CA ASP A 46 15.55 -22.23 -20.68
C ASP A 46 14.55 -21.97 -21.82
N GLY A 47 14.26 -20.69 -22.12
CA GLY A 47 13.32 -20.25 -23.15
C GLY A 47 11.84 -20.31 -22.73
N LYS A 48 11.55 -20.53 -21.45
CA LYS A 48 10.18 -20.64 -20.91
C LYS A 48 10.05 -19.89 -19.59
N ILE A 49 8.94 -19.25 -19.37
CA ILE A 49 8.61 -18.60 -18.09
C ILE A 49 7.71 -19.53 -17.27
N ASN A 50 8.24 -20.04 -16.15
CA ASN A 50 7.53 -21.00 -15.32
C ASN A 50 7.96 -20.93 -13.84
N ILE A 51 7.35 -21.74 -12.99
CA ILE A 51 7.63 -21.79 -11.53
C ILE A 51 8.54 -22.96 -11.14
N GLY A 52 9.11 -23.67 -12.10
CA GLY A 52 9.89 -24.89 -11.85
C GLY A 52 9.11 -25.91 -11.03
N LYS A 53 9.76 -26.54 -10.05
CA LYS A 53 9.13 -27.44 -9.08
C LYS A 53 8.50 -26.71 -7.90
N ASN A 54 8.54 -25.38 -7.88
CA ASN A 54 8.07 -24.56 -6.78
C ASN A 54 8.79 -24.87 -5.44
N THR A 55 10.07 -25.17 -5.51
CA THR A 55 10.95 -25.42 -4.37
C THR A 55 12.08 -24.40 -4.31
N LEU A 56 12.80 -24.33 -3.19
CA LEU A 56 14.00 -23.45 -3.09
C LEU A 56 15.11 -23.86 -4.06
N ASP A 57 15.23 -25.14 -4.34
CA ASP A 57 16.27 -25.68 -5.23
C ASP A 57 15.88 -25.54 -6.72
N ASP A 58 14.59 -25.40 -7.01
CA ASP A 58 14.07 -25.24 -8.35
C ASP A 58 12.86 -24.29 -8.33
N PRO A 59 13.10 -22.96 -8.20
CA PRO A 59 12.05 -21.93 -8.18
C PRO A 59 11.55 -21.53 -9.58
N GLY A 60 12.12 -22.10 -10.65
CA GLY A 60 11.91 -21.63 -12.02
C GLY A 60 12.40 -20.19 -12.19
N ASP A 61 11.58 -19.33 -12.79
CA ASP A 61 11.89 -17.91 -13.04
C ASP A 61 11.47 -16.98 -11.90
N ARG A 62 11.21 -17.53 -10.71
CA ARG A 62 10.91 -16.73 -9.55
C ARG A 62 12.14 -16.49 -8.69
N THR A 63 12.17 -15.29 -8.09
CA THR A 63 13.20 -14.88 -7.14
C THR A 63 12.57 -14.10 -5.99
N ILE A 64 13.32 -13.83 -4.94
CA ILE A 64 12.87 -12.92 -3.88
C ILE A 64 12.87 -11.50 -4.46
N ILE A 65 11.67 -10.91 -4.55
CA ILE A 65 11.46 -9.55 -5.07
C ILE A 65 11.23 -8.54 -3.95
N GLY A 66 10.89 -8.98 -2.73
CA GLY A 66 10.65 -8.10 -1.59
C GLY A 66 10.43 -8.83 -0.29
N ASN A 67 10.07 -8.06 0.73
CA ASN A 67 9.76 -8.59 2.06
C ASN A 67 8.58 -7.82 2.71
N SER A 68 7.53 -8.55 3.09
CA SER A 68 6.32 -7.99 3.71
C SER A 68 6.47 -7.69 5.21
N THR A 69 7.53 -8.16 5.84
CA THR A 69 7.78 -7.91 7.27
C THR A 69 8.31 -6.47 7.46
N PRO A 70 7.73 -5.68 8.36
CA PRO A 70 8.28 -4.38 8.72
C PRO A 70 9.71 -4.50 9.22
N ARG A 71 10.64 -3.83 8.55
CA ARG A 71 12.06 -3.87 8.96
C ARG A 71 12.37 -2.88 10.08
N TYR A 72 11.76 -1.71 10.03
CA TYR A 72 11.93 -0.64 11.03
C TYR A 72 10.55 -0.14 11.43
N SER A 73 10.21 -0.33 12.71
CA SER A 73 9.01 0.27 13.30
C SER A 73 9.45 1.30 14.33
N TYR A 74 8.83 2.47 14.30
CA TYR A 74 9.20 3.58 15.18
C TYR A 74 7.98 4.37 15.63
N GLY A 75 8.10 4.98 16.78
CA GLY A 75 7.12 5.91 17.33
C GLY A 75 7.84 7.10 17.97
N VAL A 76 7.29 8.29 17.81
CA VAL A 76 7.80 9.53 18.37
C VAL A 76 6.65 10.25 19.05
N THR A 77 6.80 10.51 20.34
CA THR A 77 5.92 11.41 21.10
C THR A 77 6.63 12.72 21.33
N ALA A 78 5.96 13.82 21.06
CA ALA A 78 6.42 15.15 21.40
C ALA A 78 5.29 15.92 22.07
N GLY A 79 5.62 16.68 23.09
CA GLY A 79 4.63 17.47 23.82
C GLY A 79 5.30 18.60 24.59
N PHE A 80 4.49 19.59 24.96
CA PHE A 80 4.91 20.68 25.83
C PHE A 80 3.71 21.19 26.64
N GLU A 81 4.04 21.76 27.79
CA GLU A 81 3.10 22.51 28.61
C GLU A 81 3.60 23.95 28.74
N PHE A 82 2.70 24.90 28.51
CA PHE A 82 3.04 26.32 28.68
C PHE A 82 1.87 27.05 29.30
N ARG A 83 2.06 27.57 30.52
CA ARG A 83 1.01 28.18 31.36
C ARG A 83 -0.13 27.16 31.58
N ASN A 84 -1.28 27.42 30.95
CA ASN A 84 -2.48 26.58 31.07
C ASN A 84 -2.77 25.75 29.83
N PHE A 85 -1.90 25.83 28.83
CA PHE A 85 -1.98 25.01 27.61
C PHE A 85 -1.12 23.77 27.73
N ASP A 86 -1.63 22.66 27.27
CA ASP A 86 -0.91 21.42 27.03
C ASP A 86 -1.08 21.00 25.60
N PHE A 87 -0.01 20.53 24.99
CA PHE A 87 0.03 20.00 23.63
C PHE A 87 0.78 18.68 23.63
N GLU A 88 0.23 17.69 22.94
CA GLU A 88 0.88 16.40 22.75
C GLU A 88 0.59 15.90 21.34
N MET A 89 1.57 15.28 20.70
CA MET A 89 1.41 14.55 19.46
C MET A 89 2.18 13.22 19.49
N PHE A 90 1.59 12.22 18.85
CA PHE A 90 2.21 10.92 18.65
C PHE A 90 2.24 10.53 17.18
N TRP A 91 3.43 10.26 16.69
CA TRP A 91 3.70 9.75 15.36
C TRP A 91 4.11 8.30 15.43
N GLN A 92 3.59 7.49 14.51
CA GLN A 92 3.97 6.10 14.33
C GLN A 92 4.29 5.84 12.87
N GLY A 93 5.28 4.98 12.61
CA GLY A 93 5.64 4.65 11.24
C GLY A 93 6.38 3.33 11.09
N VAL A 94 6.46 2.93 9.83
CA VAL A 94 7.24 1.78 9.35
C VAL A 94 8.17 2.30 8.26
N GLY A 95 9.48 2.12 8.45
CA GLY A 95 10.50 2.68 7.55
C GLY A 95 10.72 1.85 6.28
N LYS A 96 10.47 0.54 6.33
CA LYS A 96 10.57 -0.34 5.16
C LYS A 96 9.65 -1.54 5.31
N ARG A 97 8.79 -1.72 4.32
CA ARG A 97 7.94 -2.89 4.12
C ARG A 97 7.49 -2.92 2.68
N ASP A 98 7.55 -4.08 2.04
CA ASP A 98 7.01 -4.27 0.72
C ASP A 98 5.61 -4.88 0.81
N TYR A 99 4.74 -4.52 -0.11
CA TYR A 99 3.37 -4.99 -0.20
C TYR A 99 3.03 -5.37 -1.64
N MET A 100 2.60 -6.60 -1.85
CA MET A 100 2.06 -7.03 -3.14
C MET A 100 0.56 -6.75 -3.15
N ALA A 101 0.19 -5.67 -3.83
CA ALA A 101 -1.21 -5.31 -4.02
C ALA A 101 -1.90 -6.29 -4.98
N GLY A 102 -3.16 -6.56 -4.75
CA GLY A 102 -3.93 -7.51 -5.55
C GLY A 102 -5.43 -7.30 -5.45
N GLY A 103 -6.18 -8.25 -6.02
CA GLY A 103 -7.64 -8.19 -6.05
C GLY A 103 -8.21 -7.11 -6.98
N ASN A 104 -9.53 -7.00 -7.03
CA ASN A 104 -10.24 -6.11 -7.96
C ASN A 104 -9.94 -4.63 -7.71
N ALA A 105 -9.69 -4.24 -6.45
CA ALA A 105 -9.35 -2.87 -6.08
C ALA A 105 -8.00 -2.40 -6.67
N PHE A 106 -7.08 -3.33 -6.95
CA PHE A 106 -5.80 -3.01 -7.58
C PHE A 106 -5.88 -3.16 -9.11
N TRP A 107 -6.30 -4.34 -9.58
CA TRP A 107 -6.24 -4.67 -11.00
C TRP A 107 -7.34 -4.03 -11.86
N GLY A 108 -8.51 -3.76 -11.27
CA GLY A 108 -9.63 -3.11 -11.92
C GLY A 108 -10.37 -3.92 -13.01
N PHE A 109 -9.68 -4.89 -13.62
CA PHE A 109 -10.21 -5.71 -14.73
C PHE A 109 -9.91 -7.19 -14.47
N THR A 110 -10.51 -7.76 -13.41
CA THR A 110 -10.32 -9.19 -13.08
C THR A 110 -11.49 -10.06 -13.53
N SER A 111 -12.62 -9.45 -13.82
CA SER A 111 -13.80 -10.08 -14.41
C SER A 111 -14.56 -9.07 -15.29
N GLU A 112 -15.53 -9.55 -16.08
CA GLU A 112 -16.40 -8.70 -16.89
C GLU A 112 -17.38 -7.83 -16.07
N TRP A 113 -17.53 -8.16 -14.77
CA TRP A 113 -18.43 -7.47 -13.83
C TRP A 113 -17.73 -6.43 -12.97
N ASP A 114 -16.40 -6.31 -13.07
CA ASP A 114 -15.63 -5.40 -12.24
C ASP A 114 -15.79 -3.95 -12.69
N THR A 115 -15.91 -3.07 -11.71
CA THR A 115 -15.80 -1.63 -11.93
C THR A 115 -14.42 -1.18 -11.50
N PRO A 116 -13.56 -0.71 -12.42
CA PRO A 116 -12.21 -0.29 -12.08
C PRO A 116 -12.21 0.98 -11.23
N LEU A 117 -11.29 1.06 -10.28
CA LEU A 117 -10.99 2.30 -9.57
C LEU A 117 -10.21 3.25 -10.47
N LYS A 118 -10.25 4.55 -10.16
CA LYS A 118 -9.50 5.59 -10.88
C LYS A 118 -8.00 5.26 -11.00
N SER A 119 -7.44 4.62 -9.99
CA SER A 119 -6.04 4.17 -9.96
C SER A 119 -5.69 3.15 -11.05
N ALA A 120 -6.66 2.37 -11.54
CA ALA A 120 -6.47 1.36 -12.59
C ALA A 120 -6.67 1.91 -14.01
N LEU A 121 -6.89 3.21 -14.18
CA LEU A 121 -7.12 3.82 -15.50
C LEU A 121 -5.83 4.09 -16.28
N ASP A 122 -4.65 4.03 -15.63
CA ASP A 122 -3.35 4.09 -16.31
C ASP A 122 -2.98 2.70 -16.83
N TYR A 123 -3.68 2.25 -17.87
CA TYR A 123 -3.45 0.99 -18.53
C TYR A 123 -2.89 1.16 -19.95
N TRP A 124 -2.22 0.13 -20.45
CA TRP A 124 -1.59 0.15 -21.75
C TRP A 124 -2.59 0.26 -22.89
N THR A 125 -2.32 1.20 -23.80
CA THR A 125 -2.95 1.33 -25.12
C THR A 125 -1.86 1.67 -26.14
N PRO A 126 -2.11 1.59 -27.45
CA PRO A 126 -1.14 2.04 -28.47
C PRO A 126 -0.73 3.50 -28.32
N GLU A 127 -1.56 4.33 -27.68
CA GLU A 127 -1.31 5.75 -27.39
C GLU A 127 -0.66 5.98 -26.01
N ASN A 128 -0.71 4.97 -25.11
CA ASN A 128 -0.16 5.01 -23.76
C ASN A 128 0.70 3.76 -23.51
N THR A 129 1.84 3.67 -24.18
CA THR A 129 2.71 2.49 -24.16
C THR A 129 3.55 2.36 -22.89
N ASP A 130 3.72 3.44 -22.10
CA ASP A 130 4.44 3.47 -20.82
C ASP A 130 3.51 3.39 -19.62
N ALA A 131 2.32 2.83 -19.79
CA ALA A 131 1.33 2.69 -18.75
C ALA A 131 1.81 1.82 -17.58
N TYR A 132 1.29 2.10 -16.39
CA TYR A 132 1.59 1.30 -15.19
C TYR A 132 0.96 -0.11 -15.27
N PHE A 133 -0.34 -0.19 -15.63
CA PHE A 133 -1.07 -1.45 -15.77
C PHE A 133 -0.98 -2.03 -17.18
N PRO A 134 -1.07 -3.36 -17.32
CA PRO A 134 -1.11 -4.02 -18.62
C PRO A 134 -2.42 -3.67 -19.34
N ARG A 135 -2.49 -4.07 -20.59
CA ARG A 135 -3.71 -4.01 -21.37
C ARG A 135 -4.86 -4.72 -20.64
N PRO A 136 -6.06 -4.10 -20.53
CA PRO A 136 -7.20 -4.74 -19.90
C PRO A 136 -7.58 -6.06 -20.60
N ASN A 137 -7.42 -7.15 -19.88
CA ASN A 137 -7.80 -8.48 -20.33
C ASN A 137 -8.13 -9.34 -19.10
N TRP A 138 -9.41 -9.43 -18.76
CA TRP A 138 -9.87 -10.18 -17.60
C TRP A 138 -9.58 -11.68 -17.71
N ASN A 139 -9.48 -12.24 -18.92
CA ASN A 139 -9.13 -13.64 -19.16
C ASN A 139 -7.64 -13.93 -18.92
N ASN A 140 -6.75 -12.95 -19.11
CA ASN A 140 -5.32 -13.16 -18.93
C ASN A 140 -4.89 -13.02 -17.47
N GLY A 141 -5.02 -14.11 -16.70
CA GLY A 141 -4.49 -14.19 -15.33
C GLY A 141 -2.96 -14.11 -15.26
N GLY A 142 -2.25 -14.36 -16.35
CA GLY A 142 -0.80 -14.25 -16.45
C GLY A 142 -0.29 -12.84 -16.19
N ASN A 143 -1.02 -11.80 -16.59
CA ASN A 143 -0.68 -10.41 -16.31
C ASN A 143 -0.72 -10.03 -14.82
N ARG A 144 -1.37 -10.85 -14.00
CA ARG A 144 -1.60 -10.59 -12.56
C ARG A 144 -0.73 -11.45 -11.64
N GLN A 145 0.35 -12.01 -12.17
CA GLN A 145 1.32 -12.75 -11.36
C GLN A 145 2.04 -11.83 -10.38
N THR A 146 2.46 -12.39 -9.24
CA THR A 146 3.34 -11.68 -8.31
C THR A 146 4.64 -11.32 -9.00
N CYS A 147 4.92 -10.03 -9.17
CA CYS A 147 6.14 -9.56 -9.83
C CYS A 147 6.61 -8.22 -9.26
N ASP A 148 7.85 -7.88 -9.52
CA ASP A 148 8.51 -6.66 -9.04
C ASP A 148 7.85 -5.38 -9.57
N ARG A 149 7.26 -5.39 -10.79
CA ARG A 149 6.56 -4.24 -11.38
C ARG A 149 5.43 -3.71 -10.50
N TYR A 150 4.70 -4.58 -9.84
CA TYR A 150 3.52 -4.24 -9.03
C TYR A 150 3.77 -4.31 -7.52
N LEU A 151 5.02 -4.56 -7.13
CA LEU A 151 5.42 -4.52 -5.75
C LEU A 151 5.39 -3.09 -5.24
N GLN A 152 4.62 -2.84 -4.18
CA GLN A 152 4.44 -1.51 -3.60
C GLN A 152 5.34 -1.33 -2.38
N ASN A 153 5.81 -0.11 -2.17
CA ASN A 153 6.45 0.28 -0.92
C ASN A 153 5.38 0.72 0.08
N ALA A 154 5.14 -0.09 1.11
CA ALA A 154 4.19 0.18 2.19
C ALA A 154 4.83 0.81 3.43
N ALA A 155 5.94 1.53 3.27
CA ALA A 155 6.46 2.41 4.31
C ALA A 155 5.49 3.56 4.58
N TYR A 156 5.38 3.99 5.84
CA TYR A 156 4.51 5.12 6.18
C TYR A 156 4.96 5.84 7.45
N LEU A 157 4.49 7.06 7.58
CA LEU A 157 4.51 7.87 8.81
C LEU A 157 3.11 8.45 9.02
N ARG A 158 2.51 8.18 10.18
CA ARG A 158 1.15 8.62 10.51
C ARG A 158 1.12 9.39 11.81
N LEU A 159 0.45 10.54 11.80
CA LEU A 159 0.06 11.25 13.01
C LEU A 159 -1.11 10.52 13.64
N LYS A 160 -0.82 9.66 14.62
CA LYS A 160 -1.80 8.82 15.30
C LYS A 160 -2.70 9.63 16.22
N ASN A 161 -2.08 10.51 17.01
CA ASN A 161 -2.80 11.38 17.92
C ASN A 161 -2.17 12.77 17.94
N ILE A 162 -3.00 13.77 18.08
CA ILE A 162 -2.64 15.14 18.41
C ILE A 162 -3.68 15.69 19.37
N THR A 163 -3.26 16.27 20.49
CA THR A 163 -4.15 16.83 21.50
C THR A 163 -3.69 18.24 21.86
N LEU A 164 -4.63 19.16 21.92
CA LEU A 164 -4.44 20.50 22.46
C LEU A 164 -5.43 20.70 23.59
N GLY A 165 -4.93 20.88 24.80
CA GLY A 165 -5.71 21.11 26.00
C GLY A 165 -5.52 22.51 26.57
N TYR A 166 -6.53 22.98 27.29
CA TYR A 166 -6.48 24.18 28.08
C TYR A 166 -7.08 23.94 29.47
N SER A 167 -6.29 24.14 30.50
CA SER A 167 -6.75 24.05 31.91
C SER A 167 -7.20 25.41 32.41
N ILE A 168 -8.45 25.50 32.86
CA ILE A 168 -8.99 26.76 33.35
C ILE A 168 -8.31 27.14 34.69
N PRO A 169 -7.84 28.38 34.86
CA PRO A 169 -7.13 28.81 36.07
C PRO A 169 -7.99 28.66 37.33
N GLN A 170 -7.35 28.22 38.41
CA GLN A 170 -8.01 27.99 39.69
C GLN A 170 -8.68 29.25 40.27
N THR A 171 -8.18 30.44 39.93
CA THR A 171 -8.76 31.72 40.30
C THR A 171 -10.22 31.92 39.81
N VAL A 172 -10.57 31.24 38.72
CA VAL A 172 -11.93 31.24 38.14
C VAL A 172 -12.75 30.10 38.75
N LEU A 173 -12.20 28.92 38.93
CA LEU A 173 -12.87 27.69 39.35
C LEU A 173 -13.22 27.70 40.87
N GLY A 174 -12.41 28.33 41.69
CA GLY A 174 -12.59 28.35 43.15
C GLY A 174 -13.92 28.98 43.61
N LYS A 175 -14.54 29.76 42.72
CA LYS A 175 -15.87 30.36 43.00
C LYS A 175 -17.03 29.38 42.85
N VAL A 176 -16.85 28.27 42.16
CA VAL A 176 -17.91 27.29 41.81
C VAL A 176 -17.64 25.90 42.39
N GLY A 177 -16.66 25.74 43.27
CA GLY A 177 -16.37 24.48 43.95
C GLY A 177 -15.74 23.40 43.03
N ILE A 178 -15.17 23.80 41.90
CA ILE A 178 -14.50 22.91 40.96
C ILE A 178 -13.01 22.95 41.22
N SER A 179 -12.37 21.78 41.42
CA SER A 179 -10.95 21.66 41.69
C SER A 179 -10.14 21.76 40.42
N ARG A 180 -10.63 21.19 39.31
CA ARG A 180 -9.96 21.25 37.99
C ARG A 180 -10.96 21.14 36.85
N LEU A 181 -10.77 21.97 35.82
CA LEU A 181 -11.49 21.87 34.56
C LEU A 181 -10.51 22.04 33.41
N ARG A 182 -10.37 21.00 32.60
CA ARG A 182 -9.56 21.00 31.37
C ARG A 182 -10.48 20.73 30.18
N VAL A 183 -10.43 21.60 29.18
CA VAL A 183 -11.08 21.44 27.88
C VAL A 183 -9.99 21.03 26.88
N TYR A 184 -10.28 20.06 26.01
CA TYR A 184 -9.31 19.66 25.00
C TYR A 184 -9.97 19.30 23.67
N VAL A 185 -9.19 19.45 22.61
CA VAL A 185 -9.49 18.96 21.26
C VAL A 185 -8.45 17.90 20.91
N GLN A 186 -8.92 16.79 20.41
CA GLN A 186 -8.07 15.68 20.01
C GLN A 186 -8.35 15.30 18.57
N GLY A 187 -7.28 15.06 17.80
CA GLY A 187 -7.34 14.51 16.46
C GLY A 187 -6.67 13.12 16.40
N GLU A 188 -7.27 12.21 15.63
CA GLU A 188 -6.73 10.87 15.42
C GLU A 188 -6.55 10.60 13.93
N ASN A 189 -5.40 10.03 13.56
CA ASN A 189 -5.06 9.62 12.20
C ASN A 189 -5.19 10.73 11.14
N LEU A 190 -4.94 11.99 11.52
CA LEU A 190 -5.23 13.16 10.68
C LEU A 190 -4.33 13.22 9.43
N LEU A 191 -3.06 12.81 9.55
CA LEU A 191 -2.06 12.89 8.48
C LEU A 191 -1.40 11.53 8.30
N THR A 192 -1.23 11.12 7.05
CA THR A 192 -0.48 9.92 6.67
C THR A 192 0.40 10.25 5.47
N PHE A 193 1.68 9.95 5.59
CA PHE A 193 2.65 10.05 4.50
C PHE A 193 3.06 8.64 4.11
N THR A 194 2.88 8.28 2.85
CA THR A 194 3.22 6.96 2.31
C THR A 194 3.44 7.05 0.81
N PRO A 195 4.35 6.27 0.23
CA PRO A 195 4.47 6.11 -1.21
C PRO A 195 3.51 5.04 -1.77
N LEU A 196 2.71 4.38 -0.94
CA LEU A 196 1.74 3.39 -1.36
C LEU A 196 0.65 4.05 -2.22
N ILE A 197 0.17 3.35 -3.24
CA ILE A 197 -0.94 3.81 -4.07
C ILE A 197 -2.19 4.14 -3.22
N ASP A 198 -2.86 5.24 -3.53
CA ASP A 198 -3.96 5.83 -2.72
C ASP A 198 -5.15 4.89 -2.45
N ALA A 199 -5.28 3.82 -3.24
CA ALA A 199 -6.34 2.82 -3.07
C ALA A 199 -6.21 1.97 -1.79
N PHE A 200 -5.04 2.00 -1.12
CA PHE A 200 -4.75 1.14 0.04
C PHE A 200 -4.25 1.93 1.24
N ASP A 201 -4.64 1.47 2.44
CA ASP A 201 -4.08 1.99 3.68
C ASP A 201 -2.79 1.22 4.05
N PRO A 202 -1.66 1.91 4.26
CA PRO A 202 -0.37 1.25 4.50
C PRO A 202 -0.30 0.49 5.82
N GLU A 203 -1.19 0.74 6.77
CA GLU A 203 -1.22 0.05 8.06
C GLU A 203 -2.02 -1.24 8.01
N ILE A 204 -3.13 -1.25 7.27
CA ILE A 204 -4.05 -2.39 7.19
C ILE A 204 -3.61 -3.42 6.14
N ASN A 205 -3.09 -2.98 4.99
CA ASN A 205 -2.67 -3.84 3.86
C ASN A 205 -3.72 -4.89 3.44
N ASN A 206 -4.96 -4.50 3.37
CA ASN A 206 -6.04 -5.38 2.96
C ASN A 206 -7.02 -4.61 2.07
N ASN A 207 -7.29 -5.15 0.90
CA ASN A 207 -8.14 -4.54 -0.12
C ASN A 207 -9.61 -4.49 0.25
N MET A 208 -10.03 -5.28 1.25
CA MET A 208 -11.45 -5.46 1.59
C MET A 208 -11.79 -4.97 3.00
N THR A 209 -10.84 -4.33 3.68
CA THR A 209 -11.03 -3.83 5.04
C THR A 209 -11.35 -2.34 5.01
N TYR A 210 -12.25 -1.91 5.88
CA TYR A 210 -12.61 -0.50 6.03
C TYR A 210 -11.37 0.33 6.39
N PRO A 211 -11.07 1.42 5.67
CA PRO A 211 -9.87 2.22 5.93
C PRO A 211 -9.91 2.87 7.29
N ILE A 212 -8.73 3.15 7.85
CA ILE A 212 -8.59 3.88 9.11
C ILE A 212 -9.17 5.29 8.96
N THR A 213 -10.14 5.61 9.79
CA THR A 213 -10.84 6.91 9.76
C THR A 213 -10.04 8.00 10.46
N LYS A 214 -10.11 9.20 9.91
CA LYS A 214 -9.70 10.44 10.61
C LYS A 214 -10.82 10.84 11.57
N LYS A 215 -10.46 11.15 12.82
CA LYS A 215 -11.43 11.57 13.83
C LYS A 215 -10.99 12.86 14.50
N VAL A 216 -11.95 13.69 14.85
CA VAL A 216 -11.74 14.86 15.70
C VAL A 216 -12.75 14.78 16.84
N SER A 217 -12.29 14.97 18.05
CA SER A 217 -13.08 14.90 19.27
C SER A 217 -12.83 16.13 20.14
N VAL A 218 -13.84 16.56 20.86
CA VAL A 218 -13.75 17.58 21.92
C VAL A 218 -14.13 16.93 23.23
N GLY A 219 -13.37 17.19 24.28
CA GLY A 219 -13.59 16.59 25.58
C GLY A 219 -13.39 17.57 26.73
N LEU A 220 -13.97 17.19 27.88
CA LEU A 220 -13.86 17.88 29.14
C LEU A 220 -13.36 16.92 30.23
N ASN A 221 -12.39 17.37 31.02
CA ASN A 221 -11.98 16.68 32.24
C ASN A 221 -12.35 17.58 33.43
N LEU A 222 -13.23 17.10 34.28
CA LEU A 222 -13.78 17.83 35.43
C LEU A 222 -13.44 17.08 36.72
N THR A 223 -12.91 17.79 37.72
CA THR A 223 -12.63 17.28 39.05
C THR A 223 -13.27 18.24 40.08
N PHE A 224 -14.01 17.69 41.02
CA PHE A 224 -14.64 18.41 42.13
C PHE A 224 -13.76 18.38 43.38
#